data_f6ea931312a82163c585f67d984a2a68
#
_entry.id   f6ea931312a82163c585f67d984a2a68
#
_cell.length_a   1.000
_cell.length_b   1.000
_cell.length_c   1.000
_cell.angle_alpha   90.00
_cell.angle_beta   90.00
_cell.angle_gamma   90.00
#
_symmetry.space_group_name_H-M   'P 1'
#
loop_
_entity.id
_entity.type
_entity.pdbx_description
1 polymer ?
#
loop_
_entity_poly.entity_id
_entity_poly.type
_entity_poly.pdbx_seq_one_letter_code
_entity_poly.pdbx_strand_id
1 'polypeptide(L)'
;MRLNIPKRLRQLAEQADFPLYAVGGAVRDALAGLPASDDIDICAPADAEKFSALAEKAGIRASAVYKNTGTVLLEEEGRKIEFTSFRTDFYRGGEHAPCAVRFTDKIEEDALRRDFTCNAVYCDLKTGEVCDPLGGQKDIEERRMATTRPADEVFSEDGLRLMRLARQAAQLGFVPSLETILGAKFNAARINLISAERIYAELLLLLHADEKYARQYAHYEGLKILEVTEVLNYILPELAAGKGLAQRSDFHDHDVLEHSFRTCKYADGSIRLAALLHDVGKPAAYLQTGRYHGHDVLGEGIAREILQRLKAPKKTTELVCRLTALHMYDLDGKARESKIRAFAVKNHDVYEPLLLLKQADYSGCKDDLSLCPTIAKWNAVTDKMKKEGAPFTLRELAVRGDELRGIVPAPETAKVLQKLLLFCAQDGRRNQKETLLREAAHIALEIQREEAAHPAQGQPKEKEEKR
;
A
#
# COMPACT_ATOMS: atom_id res chain seq x y z
N MET A 1 -33.90 -11.27 -7.08
CA MET A 1 -32.75 -11.41 -6.13
C MET A 1 -33.02 -10.62 -4.85
N ARG A 2 -32.56 -11.09 -3.67
CA ARG A 2 -32.64 -10.29 -2.43
C ARG A 2 -31.25 -9.79 -2.04
N LEU A 3 -31.04 -8.48 -2.16
CA LEU A 3 -29.84 -7.82 -1.66
C LEU A 3 -29.93 -7.58 -0.15
N ASN A 4 -28.81 -7.67 0.54
CA ASN A 4 -28.71 -7.28 1.94
C ASN A 4 -28.57 -5.75 2.02
N ILE A 5 -29.71 -5.03 2.04
CA ILE A 5 -29.76 -3.57 2.11
C ILE A 5 -30.47 -3.11 3.38
N PRO A 6 -30.18 -1.90 3.89
CA PRO A 6 -30.88 -1.31 5.03
C PRO A 6 -32.40 -1.28 4.84
N LYS A 7 -33.13 -1.50 5.94
CA LYS A 7 -34.61 -1.55 5.89
C LYS A 7 -35.21 -0.24 5.38
N ARG A 8 -34.68 0.90 5.83
CA ARG A 8 -35.16 2.22 5.40
C ARG A 8 -34.93 2.48 3.91
N LEU A 9 -33.80 1.98 3.37
CA LEU A 9 -33.52 2.10 1.94
C LEU A 9 -34.57 1.32 1.10
N ARG A 10 -35.00 0.16 1.58
CA ARG A 10 -36.09 -0.62 0.93
C ARG A 10 -37.43 0.13 1.01
N GLN A 11 -37.77 0.70 2.17
CA GLN A 11 -38.97 1.52 2.34
C GLN A 11 -38.94 2.76 1.43
N LEU A 12 -37.77 3.38 1.27
CA LEU A 12 -37.57 4.50 0.34
C LEU A 12 -37.88 4.07 -1.10
N ALA A 13 -37.38 2.90 -1.53
CA ALA A 13 -37.67 2.37 -2.87
C ALA A 13 -39.16 2.07 -3.10
N GLU A 14 -39.90 1.66 -2.05
CA GLU A 14 -41.37 1.46 -2.11
C GLU A 14 -42.13 2.78 -2.25
N GLN A 15 -41.62 3.88 -1.69
CA GLN A 15 -42.26 5.21 -1.69
C GLN A 15 -41.86 6.07 -2.90
N ALA A 16 -40.82 5.68 -3.63
CA ALA A 16 -40.36 6.40 -4.80
C ALA A 16 -41.36 6.32 -5.95
N ASP A 17 -41.53 7.45 -6.65
CA ASP A 17 -42.31 7.56 -7.89
C ASP A 17 -41.49 7.30 -9.15
N PHE A 18 -40.26 6.80 -8.96
CA PHE A 18 -39.31 6.39 -9.99
C PHE A 18 -38.64 5.06 -9.57
N PRO A 19 -38.14 4.27 -10.52
CA PRO A 19 -37.41 3.05 -10.20
C PRO A 19 -36.08 3.38 -9.52
N LEU A 20 -35.74 2.63 -8.46
CA LEU A 20 -34.48 2.77 -7.73
C LEU A 20 -33.72 1.46 -7.79
N TYR A 21 -32.51 1.49 -8.32
CA TYR A 21 -31.69 0.30 -8.54
C TYR A 21 -30.44 0.31 -7.64
N ALA A 22 -30.09 -0.83 -7.08
CA ALA A 22 -28.72 -1.10 -6.70
C ALA A 22 -27.90 -1.48 -7.92
N VAL A 23 -26.58 -1.19 -7.90
CA VAL A 23 -25.69 -1.44 -9.02
C VAL A 23 -24.26 -1.65 -8.51
N GLY A 24 -23.32 -2.02 -9.38
CA GLY A 24 -21.92 -2.10 -9.02
C GLY A 24 -21.57 -3.30 -8.13
N GLY A 25 -20.66 -3.07 -7.18
CA GLY A 25 -20.10 -4.14 -6.34
C GLY A 25 -21.15 -4.94 -5.57
N ALA A 26 -22.18 -4.30 -5.02
CA ALA A 26 -23.20 -4.96 -4.21
C ALA A 26 -24.03 -5.99 -5.02
N VAL A 27 -24.38 -5.65 -6.26
CA VAL A 27 -25.14 -6.55 -7.15
C VAL A 27 -24.25 -7.66 -7.68
N ARG A 28 -23.05 -7.32 -8.18
CA ARG A 28 -22.06 -8.29 -8.65
C ARG A 28 -21.73 -9.32 -7.58
N ASP A 29 -21.40 -8.87 -6.36
CA ASP A 29 -21.01 -9.76 -5.27
C ASP A 29 -22.14 -10.72 -4.87
N ALA A 30 -23.40 -10.22 -4.85
CA ALA A 30 -24.56 -11.05 -4.59
C ALA A 30 -24.81 -12.10 -5.69
N LEU A 31 -24.59 -11.76 -6.98
CA LEU A 31 -24.70 -12.69 -8.11
C LEU A 31 -23.56 -13.71 -8.12
N ALA A 32 -22.35 -13.29 -7.74
CA ALA A 32 -21.18 -14.17 -7.63
C ALA A 32 -21.16 -15.04 -6.37
N GLY A 33 -22.12 -14.88 -5.45
CA GLY A 33 -22.13 -15.59 -4.16
C GLY A 33 -21.01 -15.17 -3.21
N LEU A 34 -20.49 -13.94 -3.36
CA LEU A 34 -19.44 -13.36 -2.54
C LEU A 34 -20.03 -12.68 -1.28
N PRO A 35 -19.21 -12.43 -0.24
CA PRO A 35 -19.64 -11.67 0.93
C PRO A 35 -20.21 -10.30 0.55
N ALA A 36 -21.29 -9.89 1.22
CA ALA A 36 -21.92 -8.61 0.97
C ALA A 36 -20.97 -7.44 1.25
N SER A 37 -20.99 -6.41 0.39
CA SER A 37 -20.26 -5.16 0.60
C SER A 37 -20.99 -4.27 1.61
N ASP A 38 -20.24 -3.50 2.39
CA ASP A 38 -20.76 -2.43 3.26
C ASP A 38 -21.04 -1.14 2.45
N ASP A 39 -20.43 -0.99 1.28
CA ASP A 39 -20.68 0.10 0.35
C ASP A 39 -21.79 -0.32 -0.64
N ILE A 40 -22.83 0.50 -0.75
CA ILE A 40 -23.99 0.25 -1.60
C ILE A 40 -24.14 1.39 -2.60
N ASP A 41 -23.89 1.09 -3.86
CA ASP A 41 -24.17 2.02 -4.97
C ASP A 41 -25.58 1.86 -5.42
N ILE A 42 -26.35 2.95 -5.47
CA ILE A 42 -27.70 3.01 -5.97
C ILE A 42 -27.84 4.06 -7.07
N CYS A 43 -28.77 3.87 -7.98
CA CYS A 43 -28.98 4.81 -9.06
C CYS A 43 -30.44 4.84 -9.51
N ALA A 44 -30.85 5.94 -10.15
CA ALA A 44 -32.20 6.14 -10.66
C ALA A 44 -32.23 7.18 -11.79
N PRO A 45 -33.31 7.22 -12.62
CA PRO A 45 -33.62 8.33 -13.52
C PRO A 45 -34.26 9.50 -12.75
N ALA A 46 -33.56 10.00 -11.72
CA ALA A 46 -33.99 11.08 -10.87
C ALA A 46 -32.82 11.99 -10.53
N ASP A 47 -33.05 13.29 -10.38
CA ASP A 47 -31.99 14.21 -9.95
C ASP A 47 -31.65 14.05 -8.46
N ALA A 48 -30.47 14.53 -8.07
CA ALA A 48 -29.96 14.43 -6.72
C ALA A 48 -30.85 15.13 -5.69
N GLU A 49 -31.52 16.21 -6.06
CA GLU A 49 -32.39 16.99 -5.15
C GLU A 49 -33.68 16.22 -4.87
N LYS A 50 -34.32 15.67 -5.90
CA LYS A 50 -35.52 14.84 -5.77
C LYS A 50 -35.23 13.60 -4.91
N PHE A 51 -34.09 12.92 -5.16
CA PHE A 51 -33.67 11.77 -4.35
C PHE A 51 -33.36 12.19 -2.89
N SER A 52 -32.62 13.27 -2.67
CA SER A 52 -32.28 13.74 -1.32
C SER A 52 -33.55 14.10 -0.51
N ALA A 53 -34.51 14.77 -1.12
CA ALA A 53 -35.77 15.09 -0.47
C ALA A 53 -36.59 13.84 -0.10
N LEU A 54 -36.55 12.80 -0.93
CA LEU A 54 -37.19 11.52 -0.65
C LEU A 54 -36.48 10.78 0.50
N ALA A 55 -35.13 10.78 0.51
CA ALA A 55 -34.32 10.19 1.57
C ALA A 55 -34.61 10.86 2.94
N GLU A 56 -34.69 12.19 2.99
CA GLU A 56 -35.04 12.92 4.19
C GLU A 56 -36.45 12.56 4.72
N LYS A 57 -37.44 12.42 3.83
CA LYS A 57 -38.80 11.96 4.21
C LYS A 57 -38.79 10.54 4.78
N ALA A 58 -37.89 9.67 4.29
CA ALA A 58 -37.70 8.34 4.82
C ALA A 58 -36.83 8.29 6.12
N GLY A 59 -36.40 9.48 6.61
CA GLY A 59 -35.56 9.61 7.80
C GLY A 59 -34.08 9.26 7.59
N ILE A 60 -33.60 9.27 6.34
CA ILE A 60 -32.20 9.08 5.98
C ILE A 60 -31.62 10.44 5.60
N ARG A 61 -30.62 10.92 6.37
CA ARG A 61 -30.01 12.23 6.11
C ARG A 61 -28.85 12.10 5.13
N ALA A 62 -28.85 12.98 4.10
CA ALA A 62 -27.70 13.11 3.21
C ALA A 62 -26.50 13.76 3.94
N SER A 63 -25.33 13.16 3.82
CA SER A 63 -24.07 13.74 4.30
C SER A 63 -23.46 14.72 3.30
N ALA A 64 -23.70 14.51 1.99
CA ALA A 64 -23.32 15.43 0.92
C ALA A 64 -24.24 15.28 -0.30
N VAL A 65 -24.46 16.40 -1.03
CA VAL A 65 -25.23 16.44 -2.29
C VAL A 65 -24.43 17.20 -3.34
N TYR A 66 -24.10 16.52 -4.44
CA TYR A 66 -23.35 17.06 -5.57
C TYR A 66 -24.27 17.19 -6.79
N LYS A 67 -24.94 18.33 -6.94
CA LYS A 67 -25.93 18.56 -8.01
C LYS A 67 -25.35 18.40 -9.42
N ASN A 68 -24.13 18.88 -9.64
CA ASN A 68 -23.49 18.88 -10.95
C ASN A 68 -23.20 17.47 -11.47
N THR A 69 -22.97 16.49 -10.58
CA THR A 69 -22.71 15.10 -10.92
C THR A 69 -23.91 14.18 -10.65
N GLY A 70 -24.98 14.73 -10.03
CA GLY A 70 -26.14 13.96 -9.65
C GLY A 70 -25.85 12.95 -8.54
N THR A 71 -24.92 13.25 -7.63
CA THR A 71 -24.45 12.31 -6.59
C THR A 71 -24.94 12.73 -5.21
N VAL A 72 -25.46 11.79 -4.40
CA VAL A 72 -25.82 11.99 -3.00
C VAL A 72 -25.16 10.93 -2.14
N LEU A 73 -24.48 11.35 -1.10
CA LEU A 73 -23.87 10.45 -0.11
C LEU A 73 -24.77 10.33 1.11
N LEU A 74 -25.05 9.11 1.53
CA LEU A 74 -25.85 8.77 2.68
C LEU A 74 -25.10 7.79 3.57
N GLU A 75 -25.51 7.71 4.84
CA GLU A 75 -25.09 6.65 5.75
C GLU A 75 -26.31 6.12 6.49
N GLU A 76 -26.52 4.81 6.46
CA GLU A 76 -27.62 4.14 7.15
C GLU A 76 -27.18 2.78 7.70
N GLU A 77 -27.49 2.52 8.98
CA GLU A 77 -27.09 1.30 9.68
C GLU A 77 -25.58 1.02 9.60
N GLY A 78 -24.73 2.09 9.62
CA GLY A 78 -23.28 2.00 9.52
C GLY A 78 -22.74 1.68 8.12
N ARG A 79 -23.59 1.64 7.10
CA ARG A 79 -23.22 1.41 5.70
C ARG A 79 -23.23 2.72 4.93
N LYS A 80 -22.25 2.84 4.04
CA LYS A 80 -22.17 3.95 3.09
C LYS A 80 -23.04 3.66 1.90
N ILE A 81 -23.88 4.61 1.54
CA ILE A 81 -24.77 4.54 0.38
C ILE A 81 -24.41 5.71 -0.53
N GLU A 82 -24.05 5.41 -1.77
CA GLU A 82 -23.85 6.42 -2.80
C GLU A 82 -24.98 6.33 -3.83
N PHE A 83 -25.78 7.39 -3.91
CA PHE A 83 -26.75 7.55 -4.99
C PHE A 83 -26.12 8.30 -6.13
N THR A 84 -26.38 7.87 -7.35
CA THR A 84 -26.00 8.58 -8.58
C THR A 84 -27.17 8.60 -9.56
N SER A 85 -27.53 9.79 -10.05
CA SER A 85 -28.49 9.94 -11.15
C SER A 85 -28.02 9.19 -12.39
N PHE A 86 -28.89 8.56 -13.16
CA PHE A 86 -28.54 8.03 -14.47
C PHE A 86 -27.95 9.13 -15.33
N ARG A 87 -26.80 8.88 -15.93
CA ARG A 87 -26.07 9.86 -16.71
C ARG A 87 -25.13 9.24 -17.76
N THR A 88 -24.72 10.05 -18.69
CA THR A 88 -23.55 9.84 -19.54
C THR A 88 -22.46 10.79 -19.13
N ASP A 89 -21.22 10.28 -19.09
CA ASP A 89 -20.04 11.07 -18.71
C ASP A 89 -19.23 11.42 -19.96
N PHE A 90 -18.74 12.67 -20.05
CA PHE A 90 -17.88 13.14 -21.12
C PHE A 90 -16.50 13.43 -20.57
N TYR A 91 -15.46 12.95 -21.24
CA TYR A 91 -14.09 13.07 -20.80
C TYR A 91 -13.24 13.87 -21.79
N ARG A 92 -12.22 14.56 -21.31
CA ARG A 92 -11.21 15.22 -22.13
C ARG A 92 -9.88 14.47 -22.01
N GLY A 93 -9.75 13.37 -22.77
CA GLY A 93 -8.44 12.78 -23.02
C GLY A 93 -7.80 11.97 -21.89
N GLY A 94 -8.58 11.29 -21.03
CA GLY A 94 -8.05 10.28 -20.09
C GLY A 94 -7.95 10.72 -18.63
N GLU A 95 -8.45 11.92 -18.28
CA GLU A 95 -8.59 12.39 -16.91
C GLU A 95 -9.70 11.60 -16.19
N HIS A 96 -9.53 11.31 -14.89
CA HIS A 96 -10.53 10.55 -14.13
C HIS A 96 -11.86 11.28 -13.95
N ALA A 97 -11.85 12.59 -13.78
CA ALA A 97 -13.08 13.35 -13.61
C ALA A 97 -13.70 13.69 -14.97
N PRO A 98 -14.99 13.40 -15.20
CA PRO A 98 -15.65 13.83 -16.43
C PRO A 98 -15.68 15.36 -16.49
N CYS A 99 -15.42 15.92 -17.67
CA CYS A 99 -15.47 17.35 -17.90
C CYS A 99 -16.92 17.88 -17.99
N ALA A 100 -17.85 17.01 -18.32
CA ALA A 100 -19.30 17.26 -18.33
C ALA A 100 -20.10 15.99 -18.10
N VAL A 101 -21.30 16.11 -17.59
CA VAL A 101 -22.25 15.02 -17.45
C VAL A 101 -23.58 15.43 -18.11
N ARG A 102 -24.28 14.47 -18.69
CA ARG A 102 -25.63 14.63 -19.20
C ARG A 102 -26.52 13.59 -18.53
N PHE A 103 -27.52 14.03 -17.80
CA PHE A 103 -28.51 13.14 -17.19
C PHE A 103 -29.36 12.48 -18.25
N THR A 104 -29.78 11.26 -17.98
CA THR A 104 -30.61 10.43 -18.88
C THR A 104 -31.64 9.63 -18.04
N ASP A 105 -32.68 9.16 -18.68
CA ASP A 105 -33.66 8.23 -18.10
C ASP A 105 -33.43 6.77 -18.55
N LYS A 106 -32.40 6.54 -19.38
CA LYS A 106 -32.08 5.23 -19.94
C LYS A 106 -30.99 4.53 -19.16
N ILE A 107 -31.32 3.33 -18.67
CA ILE A 107 -30.39 2.50 -17.91
C ILE A 107 -29.20 2.02 -18.75
N GLU A 108 -29.45 1.80 -20.08
CA GLU A 108 -28.40 1.39 -21.01
C GLU A 108 -27.31 2.46 -21.14
N GLU A 109 -27.70 3.76 -21.16
CA GLU A 109 -26.74 4.86 -21.25
C GLU A 109 -25.91 4.97 -19.96
N ASP A 110 -26.53 4.75 -18.76
CA ASP A 110 -25.79 4.69 -17.50
C ASP A 110 -24.87 3.48 -17.42
N ALA A 111 -25.27 2.33 -17.97
CA ALA A 111 -24.44 1.12 -18.00
C ALA A 111 -23.17 1.31 -18.85
N LEU A 112 -23.30 1.95 -20.01
CA LEU A 112 -22.17 2.19 -20.93
C LEU A 112 -21.08 3.11 -20.39
N ARG A 113 -21.37 4.00 -19.43
CA ARG A 113 -20.34 4.87 -18.81
C ARG A 113 -19.47 4.13 -17.79
N ARG A 114 -19.90 2.95 -17.30
CA ARG A 114 -19.19 2.17 -16.28
C ARG A 114 -17.94 1.52 -16.85
N ASP A 115 -17.08 1.05 -15.94
CA ASP A 115 -15.80 0.43 -16.29
C ASP A 115 -15.95 -0.98 -16.88
N PHE A 116 -16.62 -1.88 -16.14
CA PHE A 116 -16.72 -3.30 -16.49
C PHE A 116 -18.18 -3.77 -16.49
N THR A 117 -18.48 -4.70 -17.37
CA THR A 117 -19.83 -5.30 -17.54
C THR A 117 -20.33 -5.90 -16.22
N CYS A 118 -19.48 -6.60 -15.49
CA CYS A 118 -19.82 -7.18 -14.18
C CYS A 118 -20.23 -6.13 -13.12
N ASN A 119 -19.87 -4.87 -13.31
CA ASN A 119 -20.28 -3.74 -12.45
C ASN A 119 -21.47 -2.96 -13.03
N ALA A 120 -21.99 -3.36 -14.19
CA ALA A 120 -23.09 -2.71 -14.90
C ALA A 120 -24.38 -3.57 -14.91
N VAL A 121 -24.53 -4.41 -13.89
CA VAL A 121 -25.74 -5.18 -13.62
C VAL A 121 -26.53 -4.47 -12.52
N TYR A 122 -27.82 -4.29 -12.72
CA TYR A 122 -28.72 -3.54 -11.86
C TYR A 122 -29.71 -4.48 -11.18
N CYS A 123 -30.11 -4.13 -9.96
CA CYS A 123 -31.19 -4.81 -9.25
C CYS A 123 -32.20 -3.78 -8.76
N ASP A 124 -33.44 -3.86 -9.24
CA ASP A 124 -34.55 -3.03 -8.76
C ASP A 124 -34.78 -3.30 -7.25
N LEU A 125 -34.70 -2.26 -6.45
CA LEU A 125 -34.79 -2.39 -4.97
C LEU A 125 -36.21 -2.71 -4.48
N LYS A 126 -37.25 -2.43 -5.30
CA LYS A 126 -38.65 -2.70 -4.99
C LYS A 126 -39.04 -4.11 -5.37
N THR A 127 -38.72 -4.53 -6.59
CA THR A 127 -39.16 -5.84 -7.15
C THR A 127 -38.13 -6.94 -6.92
N GLY A 128 -36.83 -6.61 -6.81
CA GLY A 128 -35.73 -7.56 -6.81
C GLY A 128 -35.41 -8.11 -8.19
N GLU A 129 -36.01 -7.55 -9.25
CA GLU A 129 -35.67 -7.92 -10.64
C GLU A 129 -34.26 -7.45 -10.99
N VAL A 130 -33.57 -8.30 -11.78
CA VAL A 130 -32.24 -7.99 -12.28
C VAL A 130 -32.37 -7.49 -13.72
N CYS A 131 -31.82 -6.27 -13.94
CA CYS A 131 -31.70 -5.69 -15.28
C CYS A 131 -30.21 -5.73 -15.68
N ASP A 132 -29.94 -6.37 -16.82
CA ASP A 132 -28.57 -6.60 -17.31
C ASP A 132 -28.46 -6.16 -18.80
N PRO A 133 -28.29 -4.86 -19.06
CA PRO A 133 -28.27 -4.34 -20.41
C PRO A 133 -27.04 -4.74 -21.23
N LEU A 134 -25.95 -5.20 -20.60
CA LEU A 134 -24.66 -5.45 -21.25
C LEU A 134 -24.19 -6.90 -21.14
N GLY A 135 -25.00 -7.82 -20.59
CA GLY A 135 -24.63 -9.23 -20.42
C GLY A 135 -23.63 -9.49 -19.29
N GLY A 136 -23.56 -8.59 -18.29
CA GLY A 136 -22.65 -8.68 -17.16
C GLY A 136 -22.89 -9.90 -16.26
N GLN A 137 -24.12 -10.45 -16.20
CA GLN A 137 -24.41 -11.69 -15.47
C GLN A 137 -23.60 -12.86 -16.04
N LYS A 138 -23.54 -12.98 -17.38
CA LYS A 138 -22.71 -14.00 -18.03
C LYS A 138 -21.23 -13.84 -17.69
N ASP A 139 -20.71 -12.61 -17.68
CA ASP A 139 -19.31 -12.35 -17.31
C ASP A 139 -19.03 -12.71 -15.85
N ILE A 140 -19.99 -12.50 -14.95
CA ILE A 140 -19.90 -12.93 -13.55
C ILE A 140 -19.86 -14.45 -13.44
N GLU A 141 -20.75 -15.16 -14.14
CA GLU A 141 -20.81 -16.63 -14.16
C GLU A 141 -19.51 -17.25 -14.72
N GLU A 142 -19.00 -16.68 -15.83
CA GLU A 142 -17.75 -17.11 -16.48
C GLU A 142 -16.49 -16.59 -15.75
N ARG A 143 -16.64 -15.80 -14.68
CA ARG A 143 -15.54 -15.12 -14.00
C ARG A 143 -14.65 -14.33 -14.94
N ARG A 144 -15.25 -13.62 -15.86
CA ARG A 144 -14.60 -12.82 -16.88
C ARG A 144 -14.64 -11.33 -16.52
N MET A 145 -13.55 -10.61 -16.75
CA MET A 145 -13.49 -9.16 -16.64
C MET A 145 -13.50 -8.57 -18.07
N ALA A 146 -14.62 -7.99 -18.46
CA ALA A 146 -14.78 -7.33 -19.76
C ALA A 146 -15.23 -5.87 -19.56
N THR A 147 -14.85 -4.99 -20.48
CA THR A 147 -15.25 -3.59 -20.50
C THR A 147 -16.66 -3.43 -21.06
N THR A 148 -17.36 -2.36 -20.66
CA THR A 148 -18.76 -2.07 -21.06
C THR A 148 -18.90 -1.67 -22.53
N ARG A 149 -17.83 -1.17 -23.14
CA ARG A 149 -17.66 -0.75 -24.53
C ARG A 149 -16.30 -1.24 -25.03
N PRO A 150 -15.92 -1.03 -26.31
CA PRO A 150 -14.57 -1.35 -26.78
C PRO A 150 -13.52 -0.86 -25.79
N ALA A 151 -12.59 -1.75 -25.42
CA ALA A 151 -11.66 -1.51 -24.31
C ALA A 151 -10.78 -0.27 -24.53
N ASP A 152 -10.43 0.02 -25.77
CA ASP A 152 -9.69 1.23 -26.13
C ASP A 152 -10.45 2.51 -25.74
N GLU A 153 -11.76 2.58 -26.01
CA GLU A 153 -12.59 3.71 -25.61
C GLU A 153 -12.64 3.87 -24.07
N VAL A 154 -12.92 2.77 -23.36
CA VAL A 154 -13.09 2.76 -21.91
C VAL A 154 -11.83 3.21 -21.19
N PHE A 155 -10.65 2.77 -21.61
CA PHE A 155 -9.39 3.16 -20.98
C PHE A 155 -8.85 4.49 -21.48
N SER A 156 -9.19 4.93 -22.69
CA SER A 156 -8.82 6.27 -23.17
C SER A 156 -9.56 7.40 -22.45
N GLU A 157 -10.78 7.13 -21.94
CA GLU A 157 -11.59 8.11 -21.21
C GLU A 157 -11.07 8.34 -19.77
N ASP A 158 -10.73 7.29 -19.04
CA ASP A 158 -10.32 7.36 -17.64
C ASP A 158 -9.15 6.39 -17.37
N GLY A 159 -7.94 6.95 -17.27
CA GLY A 159 -6.73 6.18 -17.00
C GLY A 159 -6.74 5.43 -15.65
N LEU A 160 -7.55 5.85 -14.67
CA LEU A 160 -7.64 5.14 -13.38
C LEU A 160 -8.28 3.75 -13.53
N ARG A 161 -9.09 3.54 -14.57
CA ARG A 161 -9.68 2.22 -14.90
C ARG A 161 -8.61 1.15 -15.15
N LEU A 162 -7.38 1.55 -15.56
CA LEU A 162 -6.24 0.63 -15.71
C LEU A 162 -5.83 0.01 -14.36
N MET A 163 -5.73 0.81 -13.31
CA MET A 163 -5.45 0.32 -11.95
C MET A 163 -6.62 -0.48 -11.38
N ARG A 164 -7.84 -0.01 -11.64
CA ARG A 164 -9.08 -0.70 -11.22
C ARG A 164 -9.21 -2.07 -11.88
N LEU A 165 -8.80 -2.23 -13.15
CA LEU A 165 -8.74 -3.53 -13.83
C LEU A 165 -7.88 -4.51 -13.04
N ALA A 166 -6.62 -4.15 -12.75
CA ALA A 166 -5.70 -5.02 -12.04
C ALA A 166 -6.21 -5.38 -10.64
N ARG A 167 -6.71 -4.40 -9.90
CA ARG A 167 -7.24 -4.61 -8.56
C ARG A 167 -8.50 -5.46 -8.54
N GLN A 168 -9.51 -5.12 -9.35
CA GLN A 168 -10.81 -5.82 -9.30
C GLN A 168 -10.70 -7.24 -9.86
N ALA A 169 -9.97 -7.44 -10.96
CA ALA A 169 -9.71 -8.77 -11.49
C ALA A 169 -9.04 -9.67 -10.43
N ALA A 170 -8.03 -9.15 -9.76
CA ALA A 170 -7.33 -9.84 -8.68
C ALA A 170 -8.23 -10.14 -7.48
N GLN A 171 -8.97 -9.15 -6.98
CA GLN A 171 -9.89 -9.32 -5.85
C GLN A 171 -10.96 -10.38 -6.11
N LEU A 172 -11.56 -10.35 -7.30
CA LEU A 172 -12.66 -11.23 -7.68
C LEU A 172 -12.19 -12.61 -8.18
N GLY A 173 -10.93 -12.74 -8.60
CA GLY A 173 -10.43 -13.90 -9.33
C GLY A 173 -11.05 -14.00 -10.72
N PHE A 174 -11.38 -12.87 -11.33
CA PHE A 174 -11.89 -12.80 -12.68
C PHE A 174 -10.73 -12.63 -13.66
N VAL A 175 -10.82 -13.31 -14.80
CA VAL A 175 -9.80 -13.24 -15.84
C VAL A 175 -10.16 -12.14 -16.83
N PRO A 176 -9.29 -11.12 -17.00
CA PRO A 176 -9.52 -10.12 -18.03
C PRO A 176 -9.56 -10.75 -19.43
N SER A 177 -10.54 -10.33 -20.27
CA SER A 177 -10.61 -10.78 -21.66
C SER A 177 -9.37 -10.31 -22.44
N LEU A 178 -9.05 -11.00 -23.53
CA LEU A 178 -7.93 -10.61 -24.38
C LEU A 178 -8.09 -9.15 -24.89
N GLU A 179 -9.31 -8.78 -25.29
CA GLU A 179 -9.63 -7.42 -25.71
C GLU A 179 -9.37 -6.42 -24.59
N THR A 180 -9.79 -6.73 -23.36
CA THR A 180 -9.56 -5.88 -22.18
C THR A 180 -8.06 -5.70 -21.91
N ILE A 181 -7.26 -6.76 -21.99
CA ILE A 181 -5.79 -6.69 -21.80
C ILE A 181 -5.15 -5.85 -22.91
N LEU A 182 -5.51 -6.07 -24.19
CA LEU A 182 -4.94 -5.32 -25.31
C LEU A 182 -5.32 -3.84 -25.27
N GLY A 183 -6.58 -3.50 -24.97
CA GLY A 183 -7.01 -2.11 -24.80
C GLY A 183 -6.34 -1.42 -23.61
N ALA A 184 -6.16 -2.12 -22.47
CA ALA A 184 -5.43 -1.62 -21.33
C ALA A 184 -3.95 -1.35 -21.68
N LYS A 185 -3.29 -2.27 -22.36
CA LYS A 185 -1.91 -2.11 -22.81
C LYS A 185 -1.75 -0.94 -23.78
N PHE A 186 -2.64 -0.80 -24.75
CA PHE A 186 -2.62 0.30 -25.72
C PHE A 186 -2.77 1.67 -25.03
N ASN A 187 -3.54 1.75 -23.97
CA ASN A 187 -3.80 2.96 -23.20
C ASN A 187 -2.96 3.10 -21.93
N ALA A 188 -1.97 2.24 -21.68
CA ALA A 188 -1.19 2.23 -20.45
C ALA A 188 -0.61 3.62 -20.07
N ALA A 189 -0.18 4.40 -21.07
CA ALA A 189 0.35 5.76 -20.87
C ALA A 189 -0.68 6.76 -20.30
N ARG A 190 -2.00 6.48 -20.43
CA ARG A 190 -3.07 7.34 -19.87
C ARG A 190 -3.02 7.46 -18.36
N ILE A 191 -2.40 6.49 -17.67
CA ILE A 191 -2.22 6.56 -16.23
C ILE A 191 -1.45 7.81 -15.77
N ASN A 192 -0.59 8.38 -16.62
CA ASN A 192 0.15 9.61 -16.33
C ASN A 192 -0.76 10.86 -16.19
N LEU A 193 -2.01 10.79 -16.63
CA LEU A 193 -3.01 11.86 -16.50
C LEU A 193 -3.76 11.79 -15.15
N ILE A 194 -3.53 10.73 -14.38
CA ILE A 194 -4.17 10.50 -13.08
C ILE A 194 -3.30 11.07 -11.97
N SER A 195 -3.93 11.69 -10.98
CA SER A 195 -3.19 12.22 -9.83
C SER A 195 -2.46 11.11 -9.06
N ALA A 196 -1.27 11.45 -8.57
CA ALA A 196 -0.42 10.52 -7.85
C ALA A 196 -1.11 9.90 -6.62
N GLU A 197 -1.94 10.68 -5.92
CA GLU A 197 -2.69 10.24 -4.76
C GLU A 197 -3.70 9.13 -5.10
N ARG A 198 -4.34 9.22 -6.26
CA ARG A 198 -5.29 8.20 -6.73
C ARG A 198 -4.57 6.93 -7.17
N ILE A 199 -3.45 7.07 -7.87
CA ILE A 199 -2.60 5.93 -8.25
C ILE A 199 -2.12 5.21 -6.98
N TYR A 200 -1.64 5.97 -5.98
CA TYR A 200 -1.19 5.42 -4.71
C TYR A 200 -2.32 4.70 -3.95
N ALA A 201 -3.50 5.29 -3.89
CA ALA A 201 -4.65 4.69 -3.23
C ALA A 201 -5.06 3.37 -3.90
N GLU A 202 -5.14 3.32 -5.23
CA GLU A 202 -5.45 2.08 -5.97
C GLU A 202 -4.33 1.03 -5.82
N LEU A 203 -3.06 1.45 -5.79
CA LEU A 203 -1.92 0.56 -5.55
C LEU A 203 -2.02 -0.08 -4.16
N LEU A 204 -2.33 0.68 -3.11
CA LEU A 204 -2.54 0.12 -1.78
C LEU A 204 -3.71 -0.86 -1.74
N LEU A 205 -4.85 -0.50 -2.34
CA LEU A 205 -6.00 -1.41 -2.44
C LEU A 205 -5.66 -2.69 -3.21
N LEU A 206 -4.79 -2.61 -4.22
CA LEU A 206 -4.30 -3.77 -4.96
C LEU A 206 -3.37 -4.62 -4.09
N LEU A 207 -2.45 -4.00 -3.34
CA LEU A 207 -1.56 -4.73 -2.42
C LEU A 207 -2.33 -5.44 -1.29
N HIS A 208 -3.56 -5.02 -0.98
CA HIS A 208 -4.48 -5.65 -0.02
C HIS A 208 -5.66 -6.36 -0.69
N ALA A 209 -5.50 -6.76 -1.97
CA ALA A 209 -6.59 -7.36 -2.75
C ALA A 209 -7.09 -8.70 -2.19
N ASP A 210 -6.26 -9.42 -1.46
CA ASP A 210 -6.58 -10.71 -0.83
C ASP A 210 -7.50 -10.60 0.40
N GLU A 211 -7.61 -9.41 1.01
CA GLU A 211 -8.36 -9.23 2.26
C GLU A 211 -9.88 -9.23 2.04
N LYS A 212 -10.36 -8.52 0.99
CA LYS A 212 -11.80 -8.28 0.80
C LYS A 212 -12.63 -9.56 0.66
N TYR A 213 -12.13 -10.55 -0.06
CA TYR A 213 -12.83 -11.82 -0.33
C TYR A 213 -12.01 -13.04 0.14
N ALA A 214 -11.03 -12.83 1.01
CA ALA A 214 -10.13 -13.86 1.55
C ALA A 214 -9.47 -14.71 0.45
N ARG A 215 -9.11 -14.07 -0.68
CA ARG A 215 -8.53 -14.74 -1.84
C ARG A 215 -7.01 -14.69 -1.77
N GLN A 216 -6.41 -15.78 -1.28
CA GLN A 216 -4.97 -15.88 -1.06
C GLN A 216 -4.15 -15.44 -2.29
N TYR A 217 -3.17 -14.56 -2.08
CA TYR A 217 -2.25 -14.04 -3.08
C TYR A 217 -2.89 -13.22 -4.22
N ALA A 218 -4.12 -12.73 -4.07
CA ALA A 218 -4.76 -11.89 -5.09
C ALA A 218 -3.90 -10.67 -5.48
N HIS A 219 -3.21 -10.05 -4.53
CA HIS A 219 -2.29 -8.93 -4.79
C HIS A 219 -1.16 -9.29 -5.78
N TYR A 220 -0.61 -10.50 -5.70
CA TYR A 220 0.38 -10.97 -6.67
C TYR A 220 -0.21 -11.07 -8.08
N GLU A 221 -1.41 -11.62 -8.23
CA GLU A 221 -2.09 -11.68 -9.52
C GLU A 221 -2.36 -10.27 -10.08
N GLY A 222 -2.74 -9.32 -9.24
CA GLY A 222 -2.93 -7.94 -9.65
C GLY A 222 -1.63 -7.27 -10.12
N LEU A 223 -0.50 -7.54 -9.48
CA LEU A 223 0.82 -7.09 -9.95
C LEU A 223 1.16 -7.69 -11.31
N LYS A 224 0.83 -8.97 -11.56
CA LYS A 224 1.01 -9.61 -12.88
C LYS A 224 0.12 -8.97 -13.95
N ILE A 225 -1.08 -8.52 -13.62
CA ILE A 225 -1.94 -7.79 -14.57
C ILE A 225 -1.31 -6.41 -14.89
N LEU A 226 -0.77 -5.68 -13.92
CA LEU A 226 -0.05 -4.43 -14.18
C LEU A 226 1.18 -4.63 -15.08
N GLU A 227 1.89 -5.76 -14.92
CA GLU A 227 3.03 -6.11 -15.76
C GLU A 227 2.59 -6.39 -17.19
N VAL A 228 1.59 -7.28 -17.41
CA VAL A 228 1.18 -7.71 -18.75
C VAL A 228 0.50 -6.59 -19.55
N THR A 229 -0.18 -5.67 -18.86
CA THR A 229 -0.77 -4.46 -19.45
C THR A 229 0.22 -3.32 -19.62
N GLU A 230 1.48 -3.50 -19.20
CA GLU A 230 2.55 -2.49 -19.23
C GLU A 230 2.26 -1.22 -18.42
N VAL A 231 1.19 -1.18 -17.63
CA VAL A 231 0.86 -0.06 -16.73
C VAL A 231 1.97 0.14 -15.70
N LEU A 232 2.60 -0.97 -15.26
CA LEU A 232 3.73 -0.94 -14.32
C LEU A 232 4.87 -0.03 -14.80
N ASN A 233 5.14 0.01 -16.12
CA ASN A 233 6.22 0.83 -16.71
C ASN A 233 6.01 2.33 -16.49
N TYR A 234 4.80 2.76 -16.21
CA TYR A 234 4.46 4.16 -16.00
C TYR A 234 4.34 4.54 -14.53
N ILE A 235 3.85 3.61 -13.69
CA ILE A 235 3.66 3.90 -12.25
C ILE A 235 4.92 3.62 -11.42
N LEU A 236 5.67 2.55 -11.76
CA LEU A 236 6.89 2.10 -11.09
C LEU A 236 7.96 1.68 -12.11
N PRO A 237 8.44 2.59 -12.99
CA PRO A 237 9.42 2.26 -14.02
C PRO A 237 10.72 1.71 -13.45
N GLU A 238 11.11 2.16 -12.24
CA GLU A 238 12.32 1.69 -11.56
C GLU A 238 12.21 0.20 -11.17
N LEU A 239 11.02 -0.24 -10.76
CA LEU A 239 10.73 -1.63 -10.47
C LEU A 239 10.64 -2.45 -11.76
N ALA A 240 9.94 -1.93 -12.78
CA ALA A 240 9.77 -2.58 -14.08
C ALA A 240 11.12 -2.83 -14.79
N ALA A 241 12.12 -1.98 -14.55
CA ALA A 241 13.49 -2.16 -15.06
C ALA A 241 14.18 -3.44 -14.54
N GLY A 242 13.63 -4.09 -13.52
CA GLY A 242 14.08 -5.40 -13.03
C GLY A 242 13.70 -6.58 -13.92
N LYS A 243 12.80 -6.37 -14.90
CA LYS A 243 12.35 -7.42 -15.81
C LYS A 243 13.48 -7.91 -16.70
N GLY A 244 13.68 -9.23 -16.72
CA GLY A 244 14.76 -9.88 -17.49
C GLY A 244 16.16 -9.72 -16.89
N LEU A 245 16.35 -9.03 -15.77
CA LEU A 245 17.63 -8.98 -15.08
C LEU A 245 17.84 -10.26 -14.27
N ALA A 246 18.72 -11.14 -14.81
CA ALA A 246 19.05 -12.41 -14.18
C ALA A 246 19.75 -12.23 -12.83
N GLN A 247 19.38 -13.04 -11.86
CA GLN A 247 20.03 -13.14 -10.56
C GLN A 247 20.92 -14.40 -10.46
N ARG A 248 21.64 -14.55 -9.36
CA ARG A 248 22.45 -15.76 -9.12
C ARG A 248 21.55 -16.98 -8.95
N SER A 249 21.69 -17.96 -9.82
CA SER A 249 20.85 -19.17 -9.87
C SER A 249 20.96 -20.10 -8.65
N ASP A 250 22.05 -19.98 -7.87
CA ASP A 250 22.20 -20.71 -6.60
C ASP A 250 21.21 -20.19 -5.51
N PHE A 251 20.75 -18.93 -5.61
CA PHE A 251 19.83 -18.32 -4.65
C PHE A 251 18.45 -18.01 -5.22
N HIS A 252 18.33 -17.70 -6.52
CA HIS A 252 17.09 -17.21 -7.13
C HIS A 252 16.76 -18.01 -8.40
N ASP A 253 15.49 -18.36 -8.54
CA ASP A 253 14.95 -19.02 -9.74
C ASP A 253 14.33 -18.01 -10.72
N HIS A 254 14.29 -16.71 -10.36
CA HIS A 254 13.55 -15.66 -11.05
C HIS A 254 14.41 -14.44 -11.34
N ASP A 255 13.98 -13.59 -12.30
CA ASP A 255 14.56 -12.27 -12.51
C ASP A 255 14.24 -11.33 -11.32
N VAL A 256 14.81 -10.12 -11.32
CA VAL A 256 14.65 -9.14 -10.22
C VAL A 256 13.20 -8.72 -10.04
N LEU A 257 12.44 -8.53 -11.13
CA LEU A 257 11.03 -8.10 -11.05
C LEU A 257 10.16 -9.22 -10.46
N GLU A 258 10.27 -10.43 -10.98
CA GLU A 258 9.49 -11.57 -10.50
C GLU A 258 9.83 -11.91 -9.05
N HIS A 259 11.10 -11.81 -8.65
CA HIS A 259 11.51 -11.94 -7.26
C HIS A 259 10.83 -10.90 -6.36
N SER A 260 10.80 -9.62 -6.77
CA SER A 260 10.12 -8.56 -6.02
C SER A 260 8.61 -8.82 -5.87
N PHE A 261 7.97 -9.35 -6.93
CA PHE A 261 6.56 -9.75 -6.87
C PHE A 261 6.33 -10.94 -5.93
N ARG A 262 7.22 -11.93 -5.93
CA ARG A 262 7.14 -13.09 -5.04
C ARG A 262 7.45 -12.73 -3.59
N THR A 263 8.40 -11.85 -3.35
CA THR A 263 8.63 -11.29 -2.02
C THR A 263 7.36 -10.58 -1.52
N CYS A 264 6.73 -9.77 -2.35
CA CYS A 264 5.44 -9.13 -2.03
C CYS A 264 4.33 -10.17 -1.80
N LYS A 265 4.27 -11.26 -2.61
CA LYS A 265 3.30 -12.35 -2.49
C LYS A 265 3.30 -12.98 -1.11
N TYR A 266 4.49 -13.22 -0.53
CA TYR A 266 4.66 -13.88 0.77
C TYR A 266 4.75 -12.90 1.95
N ALA A 267 4.72 -11.60 1.68
CA ALA A 267 4.81 -10.58 2.70
C ALA A 267 3.50 -10.42 3.50
N ASP A 268 3.66 -10.16 4.80
CA ASP A 268 2.57 -9.66 5.63
C ASP A 268 2.01 -8.34 5.07
N GLY A 269 0.69 -8.12 5.19
CA GLY A 269 0.02 -6.93 4.67
C GLY A 269 0.70 -5.62 5.08
N SER A 270 1.19 -5.54 6.30
CA SER A 270 1.82 -4.33 6.86
C SER A 270 3.13 -3.91 6.18
N ILE A 271 3.78 -4.84 5.44
CA ILE A 271 5.09 -4.59 4.82
C ILE A 271 5.13 -4.85 3.31
N ARG A 272 3.98 -5.13 2.66
CA ARG A 272 3.93 -5.48 1.22
C ARG A 272 4.55 -4.43 0.31
N LEU A 273 4.33 -3.15 0.62
CA LEU A 273 4.93 -2.07 -0.16
C LEU A 273 6.47 -2.05 -0.01
N ALA A 274 6.99 -2.35 1.18
CA ALA A 274 8.42 -2.50 1.40
C ALA A 274 8.97 -3.74 0.70
N ALA A 275 8.24 -4.85 0.76
CA ALA A 275 8.59 -6.09 0.07
C ALA A 275 8.62 -5.91 -1.46
N LEU A 276 7.69 -5.14 -2.03
CA LEU A 276 7.67 -4.82 -3.46
C LEU A 276 8.88 -3.97 -3.87
N LEU A 277 9.37 -3.08 -3.01
CA LEU A 277 10.40 -2.09 -3.33
C LEU A 277 11.80 -2.43 -2.73
N HIS A 278 11.97 -3.54 -1.98
CA HIS A 278 13.22 -3.83 -1.26
C HIS A 278 14.43 -3.91 -2.18
N ASP A 279 14.25 -4.44 -3.38
CA ASP A 279 15.27 -4.67 -4.39
C ASP A 279 15.26 -3.64 -5.54
N VAL A 280 14.51 -2.55 -5.42
CA VAL A 280 14.36 -1.53 -6.47
C VAL A 280 15.69 -0.87 -6.88
N GLY A 281 16.71 -0.97 -6.05
CA GLY A 281 18.06 -0.49 -6.36
C GLY A 281 18.89 -1.44 -7.27
N LYS A 282 18.49 -2.70 -7.45
CA LYS A 282 19.26 -3.68 -8.24
C LYS A 282 19.47 -3.27 -9.70
N PRO A 283 18.44 -2.79 -10.45
CA PRO A 283 18.63 -2.34 -11.81
C PRO A 283 19.65 -1.19 -11.93
N ALA A 284 19.56 -0.19 -11.05
CA ALA A 284 20.50 0.95 -11.05
C ALA A 284 21.92 0.53 -10.67
N ALA A 285 22.10 -0.33 -9.66
CA ALA A 285 23.40 -0.85 -9.28
C ALA A 285 24.06 -1.66 -10.44
N TYR A 286 23.25 -2.50 -11.09
CA TYR A 286 23.72 -3.29 -12.23
C TYR A 286 24.15 -2.40 -13.43
N LEU A 287 23.37 -1.37 -13.73
CA LEU A 287 23.71 -0.43 -14.79
C LEU A 287 25.02 0.32 -14.51
N GLN A 288 25.30 0.66 -13.27
CA GLN A 288 26.51 1.39 -12.87
C GLN A 288 27.77 0.49 -12.82
N THR A 289 27.63 -0.74 -12.35
CA THR A 289 28.80 -1.57 -11.98
C THR A 289 28.82 -2.96 -12.59
N GLY A 290 27.77 -3.39 -13.29
CA GLY A 290 27.57 -4.77 -13.72
C GLY A 290 27.31 -5.76 -12.57
N ARG A 291 27.06 -5.25 -11.37
CA ARG A 291 26.84 -6.07 -10.15
C ARG A 291 25.72 -5.45 -9.31
N TYR A 292 25.17 -6.23 -8.40
CA TYR A 292 24.09 -5.77 -7.49
C TYR A 292 24.61 -5.21 -6.14
N HIS A 293 25.94 -5.12 -5.96
CA HIS A 293 26.51 -4.65 -4.69
C HIS A 293 26.11 -3.20 -4.41
N GLY A 294 25.66 -2.92 -3.17
CA GLY A 294 25.22 -1.59 -2.75
C GLY A 294 23.82 -1.20 -3.22
N HIS A 295 23.05 -2.17 -3.77
CA HIS A 295 21.67 -1.90 -4.20
C HIS A 295 20.73 -1.51 -3.05
N ASP A 296 21.03 -1.93 -1.84
CA ASP A 296 20.31 -1.58 -0.61
C ASP A 296 20.39 -0.07 -0.32
N VAL A 297 21.59 0.52 -0.41
CA VAL A 297 21.81 1.96 -0.22
C VAL A 297 21.21 2.78 -1.38
N LEU A 298 21.44 2.35 -2.63
CA LEU A 298 20.82 2.99 -3.80
C LEU A 298 19.30 2.86 -3.77
N GLY A 299 18.81 1.69 -3.37
CA GLY A 299 17.39 1.38 -3.26
C GLY A 299 16.65 2.25 -2.26
N GLU A 300 17.29 2.61 -1.13
CA GLU A 300 16.70 3.56 -0.18
C GLU A 300 16.36 4.89 -0.84
N GLY A 301 17.30 5.46 -1.60
CA GLY A 301 17.12 6.71 -2.32
C GLY A 301 16.02 6.62 -3.37
N ILE A 302 16.08 5.57 -4.21
CA ILE A 302 15.09 5.32 -5.26
C ILE A 302 13.69 5.10 -4.68
N ALA A 303 13.55 4.29 -3.62
CA ALA A 303 12.27 4.07 -2.94
C ALA A 303 11.70 5.38 -2.38
N ARG A 304 12.55 6.26 -1.84
CA ARG A 304 12.15 7.59 -1.37
C ARG A 304 11.60 8.45 -2.49
N GLU A 305 12.26 8.49 -3.64
CA GLU A 305 11.82 9.25 -4.82
C GLU A 305 10.48 8.70 -5.36
N ILE A 306 10.34 7.38 -5.47
CA ILE A 306 9.08 6.72 -5.87
C ILE A 306 7.93 7.13 -4.94
N LEU A 307 8.13 7.01 -3.63
CA LEU A 307 7.09 7.27 -2.64
C LEU A 307 6.74 8.76 -2.53
N GLN A 308 7.71 9.66 -2.74
CA GLN A 308 7.45 11.09 -2.85
C GLN A 308 6.66 11.42 -4.13
N ARG A 309 7.02 10.83 -5.29
CA ARG A 309 6.29 10.96 -6.56
C ARG A 309 4.84 10.48 -6.42
N LEU A 310 4.61 9.37 -5.72
CA LEU A 310 3.29 8.83 -5.41
C LEU A 310 2.58 9.55 -4.27
N LYS A 311 3.20 10.54 -3.64
CA LYS A 311 2.68 11.29 -2.48
C LYS A 311 2.28 10.40 -1.31
N ALA A 312 3.05 9.35 -1.06
CA ALA A 312 2.86 8.47 0.08
C ALA A 312 3.05 9.22 1.41
N PRO A 313 2.36 8.82 2.48
CA PRO A 313 2.53 9.40 3.81
C PRO A 313 3.98 9.28 4.30
N LYS A 314 4.48 10.32 4.99
CA LYS A 314 5.85 10.36 5.52
C LYS A 314 6.21 9.12 6.34
N LYS A 315 5.31 8.67 7.22
CA LYS A 315 5.53 7.47 8.04
C LYS A 315 5.76 6.22 7.20
N THR A 316 4.97 6.03 6.15
CA THR A 316 5.13 4.91 5.20
C THR A 316 6.45 5.01 4.44
N THR A 317 6.78 6.21 3.94
CA THR A 317 8.05 6.45 3.24
C THR A 317 9.26 6.11 4.11
N GLU A 318 9.29 6.59 5.35
CA GLU A 318 10.37 6.32 6.30
C GLU A 318 10.51 4.81 6.58
N LEU A 319 9.39 4.11 6.81
CA LEU A 319 9.41 2.66 7.06
C LEU A 319 9.98 1.90 5.86
N VAL A 320 9.44 2.14 4.66
CA VAL A 320 9.88 1.46 3.43
C VAL A 320 11.37 1.72 3.17
N CYS A 321 11.81 2.97 3.22
CA CYS A 321 13.20 3.34 2.99
C CYS A 321 14.15 2.65 4.00
N ARG A 322 13.80 2.65 5.29
CA ARG A 322 14.62 1.98 6.30
C ARG A 322 14.66 0.46 6.11
N LEU A 323 13.55 -0.16 5.76
CA LEU A 323 13.51 -1.60 5.47
C LEU A 323 14.36 -1.93 4.25
N THR A 324 14.27 -1.13 3.18
CA THR A 324 15.10 -1.28 1.97
C THR A 324 16.60 -1.15 2.30
N ALA A 325 17.00 -0.17 3.11
CA ALA A 325 18.39 0.01 3.50
C ALA A 325 18.95 -1.12 4.40
N LEU A 326 18.09 -1.78 5.17
CA LEU A 326 18.51 -2.76 6.19
C LEU A 326 18.33 -4.21 5.76
N HIS A 327 17.61 -4.51 4.67
CA HIS A 327 17.23 -5.89 4.33
C HIS A 327 18.44 -6.80 4.09
N MET A 328 19.55 -6.26 3.60
CA MET A 328 20.78 -7.01 3.33
C MET A 328 21.62 -7.32 4.58
N TYR A 329 21.30 -6.71 5.74
CA TYR A 329 22.09 -6.95 6.94
C TYR A 329 22.03 -8.42 7.37
N ASP A 330 23.20 -9.06 7.52
CA ASP A 330 23.37 -10.46 7.94
C ASP A 330 22.58 -11.47 7.05
N LEU A 331 22.60 -11.25 5.74
CA LEU A 331 21.86 -12.11 4.80
C LEU A 331 22.29 -13.58 4.90
N ASP A 332 23.58 -13.83 5.14
CA ASP A 332 24.18 -15.16 5.26
C ASP A 332 24.15 -15.74 6.68
N GLY A 333 23.55 -15.05 7.65
CA GLY A 333 23.40 -15.50 9.03
C GLY A 333 24.72 -15.63 9.80
N LYS A 334 25.81 -14.99 9.36
CA LYS A 334 27.14 -15.10 9.98
C LYS A 334 27.43 -14.04 11.04
N ALA A 335 26.56 -13.08 11.27
CA ALA A 335 26.77 -12.06 12.27
C ALA A 335 26.97 -12.68 13.67
N ARG A 336 27.94 -12.18 14.41
CA ARG A 336 28.18 -12.60 15.80
C ARG A 336 27.03 -12.14 16.69
N GLU A 337 26.74 -12.88 17.75
CA GLU A 337 25.68 -12.53 18.74
C GLU A 337 25.75 -11.06 19.20
N SER A 338 26.94 -10.55 19.51
CA SER A 338 27.13 -9.16 19.92
C SER A 338 26.67 -8.13 18.87
N LYS A 339 26.83 -8.46 17.58
CA LYS A 339 26.38 -7.60 16.48
C LYS A 339 24.86 -7.64 16.33
N ILE A 340 24.26 -8.83 16.45
CA ILE A 340 22.79 -9.00 16.41
C ILE A 340 22.14 -8.23 17.57
N ARG A 341 22.69 -8.35 18.81
CA ARG A 341 22.22 -7.63 19.99
C ARG A 341 22.24 -6.11 19.78
N ALA A 342 23.35 -5.58 19.30
CA ALA A 342 23.49 -4.14 19.01
C ALA A 342 22.56 -3.70 17.87
N PHE A 343 22.38 -4.52 16.84
CA PHE A 343 21.50 -4.23 15.71
C PHE A 343 20.03 -4.20 16.13
N ALA A 344 19.58 -5.18 16.92
CA ALA A 344 18.21 -5.25 17.43
C ALA A 344 17.82 -4.02 18.25
N VAL A 345 18.74 -3.54 19.09
CA VAL A 345 18.52 -2.34 19.90
C VAL A 345 18.53 -1.06 19.06
N LYS A 346 19.50 -0.92 18.14
CA LYS A 346 19.61 0.27 17.27
C LYS A 346 18.42 0.46 16.33
N ASN A 347 17.80 -0.65 15.93
CA ASN A 347 16.70 -0.67 14.96
C ASN A 347 15.41 -1.23 15.57
N HIS A 348 15.24 -1.09 16.90
CA HIS A 348 14.13 -1.68 17.64
C HIS A 348 12.75 -1.32 17.04
N ASP A 349 12.59 -0.09 16.59
CA ASP A 349 11.35 0.45 16.02
C ASP A 349 10.94 -0.20 14.67
N VAL A 350 11.91 -0.76 13.93
CA VAL A 350 11.67 -1.45 12.64
C VAL A 350 12.12 -2.92 12.67
N TYR A 351 12.49 -3.44 13.86
CA TYR A 351 13.06 -4.78 13.98
C TYR A 351 12.06 -5.87 13.54
N GLU A 352 10.84 -5.85 14.09
CA GLU A 352 9.79 -6.81 13.70
C GLU A 352 9.39 -6.69 12.22
N PRO A 353 9.11 -5.49 11.67
CA PRO A 353 8.91 -5.33 10.23
C PRO A 353 10.07 -5.86 9.37
N LEU A 354 11.31 -5.73 9.83
CA LEU A 354 12.47 -6.25 9.11
C LEU A 354 12.52 -7.79 9.13
N LEU A 355 12.15 -8.43 10.23
CA LEU A 355 12.04 -9.89 10.29
C LEU A 355 10.98 -10.40 9.31
N LEU A 356 9.82 -9.73 9.24
CA LEU A 356 8.78 -10.05 8.26
C LEU A 356 9.30 -9.90 6.83
N LEU A 357 10.03 -8.82 6.52
CA LEU A 357 10.61 -8.62 5.21
C LEU A 357 11.65 -9.70 4.86
N LYS A 358 12.55 -10.04 5.78
CA LYS A 358 13.54 -11.11 5.57
C LYS A 358 12.90 -12.47 5.32
N GLN A 359 11.79 -12.78 6.00
CA GLN A 359 11.05 -14.02 5.75
C GLN A 359 10.42 -14.00 4.36
N ALA A 360 9.80 -12.88 3.97
CA ALA A 360 9.17 -12.74 2.68
C ALA A 360 10.19 -12.81 1.52
N ASP A 361 11.35 -12.17 1.67
CA ASP A 361 12.47 -12.21 0.73
C ASP A 361 13.00 -13.64 0.56
N TYR A 362 13.28 -14.34 1.67
CA TYR A 362 13.68 -15.75 1.67
C TYR A 362 12.66 -16.62 0.93
N SER A 363 11.37 -16.46 1.25
CA SER A 363 10.32 -17.23 0.58
C SER A 363 10.17 -16.85 -0.90
N GLY A 364 10.40 -15.60 -1.27
CA GLY A 364 10.34 -15.09 -2.64
C GLY A 364 11.48 -15.60 -3.55
N CYS A 365 12.58 -16.07 -2.97
CA CYS A 365 13.71 -16.60 -3.75
C CYS A 365 13.38 -17.88 -4.51
N LYS A 366 12.76 -18.86 -3.85
CA LYS A 366 12.51 -20.22 -4.36
C LYS A 366 11.17 -20.83 -3.95
N ASP A 367 10.21 -20.00 -3.52
CA ASP A 367 8.94 -20.42 -2.94
C ASP A 367 9.10 -21.33 -1.68
N ASP A 368 10.18 -21.15 -0.93
CA ASP A 368 10.44 -21.88 0.32
C ASP A 368 9.72 -21.15 1.49
N LEU A 369 8.69 -21.78 2.01
CA LEU A 369 7.91 -21.25 3.13
C LEU A 369 8.42 -21.69 4.51
N SER A 370 9.57 -22.37 4.58
CA SER A 370 10.21 -22.70 5.85
C SER A 370 10.72 -21.41 6.54
N LEU A 371 10.98 -21.52 7.84
CA LEU A 371 11.53 -20.38 8.59
C LEU A 371 12.94 -20.07 8.11
N CYS A 372 13.17 -18.83 7.70
CA CYS A 372 14.50 -18.36 7.31
C CYS A 372 15.53 -18.62 8.43
N PRO A 373 16.64 -19.32 8.14
CA PRO A 373 17.65 -19.67 9.16
C PRO A 373 18.22 -18.47 9.92
N THR A 374 18.39 -17.34 9.23
CA THR A 374 18.86 -16.08 9.83
C THR A 374 17.88 -15.57 10.87
N ILE A 375 16.57 -15.64 10.60
CA ILE A 375 15.51 -15.23 11.55
C ILE A 375 15.52 -16.14 12.77
N ALA A 376 15.62 -17.46 12.59
CA ALA A 376 15.70 -18.39 13.71
C ALA A 376 16.85 -18.05 14.66
N LYS A 377 18.03 -17.73 14.10
CA LYS A 377 19.18 -17.27 14.87
C LYS A 377 18.92 -15.95 15.60
N TRP A 378 18.37 -14.96 14.91
CA TRP A 378 18.10 -13.64 15.49
C TRP A 378 17.06 -13.72 16.63
N ASN A 379 16.00 -14.52 16.46
CA ASN A 379 15.02 -14.76 17.50
C ASN A 379 15.65 -15.42 18.73
N ALA A 380 16.50 -16.42 18.56
CA ALA A 380 17.21 -17.04 19.68
C ALA A 380 18.06 -16.03 20.47
N VAL A 381 18.72 -15.09 19.78
CA VAL A 381 19.53 -14.04 20.42
C VAL A 381 18.64 -13.04 21.15
N THR A 382 17.57 -12.55 20.54
CA THR A 382 16.66 -11.58 21.20
C THR A 382 15.87 -12.20 22.34
N ASP A 383 15.49 -13.48 22.26
CA ASP A 383 14.86 -14.19 23.37
C ASP A 383 15.82 -14.35 24.56
N LYS A 384 17.10 -14.59 24.28
CA LYS A 384 18.14 -14.58 25.30
C LYS A 384 18.28 -13.21 25.95
N MET A 385 18.29 -12.13 25.15
CA MET A 385 18.32 -10.74 25.65
C MET A 385 17.11 -10.43 26.56
N LYS A 386 15.90 -10.84 26.14
CA LYS A 386 14.68 -10.69 26.96
C LYS A 386 14.79 -11.45 28.30
N LYS A 387 15.28 -12.67 28.29
CA LYS A 387 15.50 -13.49 29.51
C LYS A 387 16.56 -12.88 30.43
N GLU A 388 17.56 -12.23 29.91
CA GLU A 388 18.60 -11.51 30.65
C GLU A 388 18.12 -10.13 31.19
N GLY A 389 16.89 -9.69 30.83
CA GLY A 389 16.39 -8.36 31.18
C GLY A 389 17.10 -7.22 30.45
N ALA A 390 17.65 -7.46 29.24
CA ALA A 390 18.31 -6.42 28.47
C ALA A 390 17.30 -5.38 27.97
N PRO A 391 17.58 -4.08 28.11
CA PRO A 391 16.72 -3.03 27.60
C PRO A 391 16.83 -2.93 26.07
N PHE A 392 15.71 -2.75 25.38
CA PHE A 392 15.64 -2.49 23.94
C PHE A 392 15.46 -1.01 23.62
N THR A 393 14.96 -0.24 24.58
CA THR A 393 14.70 1.19 24.45
C THR A 393 15.33 2.00 25.58
N LEU A 394 15.53 3.29 25.33
CA LEU A 394 16.06 4.21 26.38
C LEU A 394 15.14 4.28 27.62
N ARG A 395 13.84 4.02 27.45
CA ARG A 395 12.87 4.03 28.56
C ARG A 395 13.03 2.87 29.52
N GLU A 396 13.64 1.77 29.07
CA GLU A 396 13.87 0.55 29.84
C GLU A 396 15.22 0.57 30.60
N LEU A 397 16.05 1.61 30.37
CA LEU A 397 17.26 1.79 31.16
C LEU A 397 16.93 2.09 32.61
N ALA A 398 17.71 1.51 33.54
CA ALA A 398 17.60 1.77 34.97
C ALA A 398 18.05 3.17 35.39
N VAL A 399 18.46 4.03 34.46
CA VAL A 399 18.78 5.45 34.64
C VAL A 399 18.07 6.32 33.63
N ARG A 400 17.73 7.54 34.03
CA ARG A 400 17.14 8.59 33.21
C ARG A 400 18.11 9.73 32.98
N GLY A 401 17.85 10.57 31.96
CA GLY A 401 18.72 11.68 31.61
C GLY A 401 18.91 12.72 32.73
N ASP A 402 17.87 12.93 33.55
CA ASP A 402 17.96 13.83 34.71
C ASP A 402 18.85 13.31 35.83
N GLU A 403 18.97 11.99 35.97
CA GLU A 403 19.85 11.34 36.94
C GLU A 403 21.34 11.39 36.53
N LEU A 404 21.63 11.71 35.28
CA LEU A 404 22.99 11.92 34.76
C LEU A 404 23.52 13.35 34.98
N ARG A 405 22.71 14.27 35.55
CA ARG A 405 23.13 15.65 35.84
C ARG A 405 24.28 15.64 36.82
N GLY A 406 25.32 16.42 36.52
CA GLY A 406 26.53 16.49 37.32
C GLY A 406 27.55 15.39 37.03
N ILE A 407 27.20 14.35 36.27
CA ILE A 407 28.09 13.29 35.79
C ILE A 407 28.42 13.50 34.32
N VAL A 408 27.39 13.85 33.52
CA VAL A 408 27.48 14.03 32.07
C VAL A 408 27.08 15.45 31.69
N PRO A 409 27.86 16.16 30.85
CA PRO A 409 27.43 17.44 30.29
C PRO A 409 26.10 17.35 29.57
N ALA A 410 25.23 18.35 29.73
CA ALA A 410 23.87 18.32 29.17
C ALA A 410 23.81 18.02 27.64
N PRO A 411 24.68 18.59 26.79
CA PRO A 411 24.67 18.29 25.35
C PRO A 411 24.99 16.82 25.03
N GLU A 412 25.73 16.12 25.86
CA GLU A 412 26.20 14.76 25.65
C GLU A 412 25.22 13.69 26.18
N THR A 413 24.24 14.09 27.00
CA THR A 413 23.34 13.18 27.72
C THR A 413 22.66 12.17 26.78
N ALA A 414 22.16 12.62 25.64
CA ALA A 414 21.48 11.72 24.67
C ALA A 414 22.45 10.68 24.07
N LYS A 415 23.69 11.11 23.75
CA LYS A 415 24.74 10.25 23.20
C LYS A 415 25.19 9.21 24.22
N VAL A 416 25.34 9.63 25.48
CA VAL A 416 25.68 8.72 26.60
C VAL A 416 24.57 7.69 26.83
N LEU A 417 23.31 8.10 26.88
CA LEU A 417 22.18 7.17 27.03
C LEU A 417 22.14 6.13 25.91
N GLN A 418 22.41 6.52 24.67
CA GLN A 418 22.49 5.57 23.55
C GLN A 418 23.66 4.58 23.71
N LYS A 419 24.86 5.05 24.17
CA LYS A 419 25.99 4.16 24.45
C LYS A 419 25.67 3.21 25.62
N LEU A 420 25.02 3.69 26.68
CA LEU A 420 24.58 2.87 27.84
C LEU A 420 23.56 1.78 27.36
N LEU A 421 22.65 2.12 26.48
CA LEU A 421 21.72 1.17 25.93
C LEU A 421 22.45 0.03 25.18
N LEU A 422 23.44 0.37 24.36
CA LEU A 422 24.28 -0.61 23.66
C LEU A 422 25.17 -1.43 24.62
N PHE A 423 25.63 -0.84 25.71
CA PHE A 423 26.37 -1.53 26.77
C PHE A 423 25.51 -2.59 27.46
N CYS A 424 24.25 -2.24 27.80
CA CYS A 424 23.29 -3.19 28.37
C CYS A 424 22.82 -4.24 27.36
N ALA A 425 22.75 -3.89 26.07
CA ALA A 425 22.40 -4.86 25.04
C ALA A 425 23.33 -6.08 24.99
N GLN A 426 24.61 -5.91 25.35
CA GLN A 426 25.59 -7.01 25.38
C GLN A 426 25.38 -7.96 26.57
N ASP A 427 24.87 -7.46 27.69
CA ASP A 427 24.54 -8.24 28.89
C ASP A 427 23.46 -7.48 29.69
N GLY A 428 22.23 -8.00 29.70
CA GLY A 428 21.09 -7.36 30.36
C GLY A 428 21.28 -7.14 31.87
N ARG A 429 22.09 -7.99 32.53
CA ARG A 429 22.41 -7.87 33.96
C ARG A 429 23.11 -6.56 34.32
N ARG A 430 23.70 -5.86 33.33
CA ARG A 430 24.33 -4.55 33.47
C ARG A 430 23.31 -3.41 33.65
N ASN A 431 22.04 -3.63 33.38
CA ASN A 431 21.00 -2.63 33.53
C ASN A 431 20.62 -2.40 34.99
N GLN A 432 21.58 -1.90 35.76
CA GLN A 432 21.44 -1.55 37.16
C GLN A 432 21.95 -0.13 37.39
N LYS A 433 21.22 0.67 38.15
CA LYS A 433 21.44 2.10 38.31
C LYS A 433 22.91 2.44 38.65
N GLU A 434 23.47 1.80 39.65
CA GLU A 434 24.84 2.06 40.08
C GLU A 434 25.89 1.72 39.01
N THR A 435 25.65 0.62 38.28
CA THR A 435 26.52 0.22 37.17
C THR A 435 26.46 1.24 36.05
N LEU A 436 25.25 1.70 35.70
CA LEU A 436 25.04 2.66 34.61
C LEU A 436 25.56 4.06 34.94
N LEU A 437 25.48 4.51 36.20
CA LEU A 437 26.06 5.80 36.61
C LEU A 437 27.60 5.80 36.51
N ARG A 438 28.25 4.69 36.89
CA ARG A 438 29.71 4.53 36.72
C ARG A 438 30.13 4.49 35.25
N GLU A 439 29.39 3.72 34.45
CA GLU A 439 29.66 3.61 33.01
C GLU A 439 29.39 4.94 32.27
N ALA A 440 28.38 5.70 32.70
CA ALA A 440 28.06 7.01 32.13
C ALA A 440 29.24 7.99 32.30
N ALA A 441 29.89 8.00 33.49
CA ALA A 441 31.06 8.81 33.73
C ALA A 441 32.26 8.43 32.84
N HIS A 442 32.46 7.12 32.63
CA HIS A 442 33.51 6.63 31.75
C HIS A 442 33.26 7.03 30.30
N ILE A 443 32.02 6.81 29.79
CA ILE A 443 31.61 7.19 28.43
C ILE A 443 31.72 8.70 28.19
N ALA A 444 31.35 9.52 29.17
CA ALA A 444 31.48 10.98 29.07
C ALA A 444 32.93 11.43 28.91
N LEU A 445 33.85 10.82 29.69
CA LEU A 445 35.29 11.08 29.56
C LEU A 445 35.86 10.64 28.20
N GLU A 446 35.37 9.50 27.64
CA GLU A 446 35.77 9.06 26.30
C GLU A 446 35.30 10.06 25.22
N ILE A 447 34.05 10.52 25.28
CA ILE A 447 33.50 11.51 24.34
C ILE A 447 34.35 12.80 24.39
N GLN A 448 34.66 13.32 25.58
CA GLN A 448 35.46 14.53 25.72
C GLN A 448 36.87 14.36 25.15
N ARG A 449 37.50 13.19 25.33
CA ARG A 449 38.80 12.88 24.74
C ARG A 449 38.75 12.79 23.21
N GLU A 450 37.69 12.17 22.64
CA GLU A 450 37.49 12.11 21.19
C GLU A 450 37.31 13.52 20.58
N GLU A 451 36.54 14.39 21.24
CA GLU A 451 36.33 15.78 20.81
C GLU A 451 37.59 16.64 20.93
N ALA A 452 38.37 16.44 21.99
CA ALA A 452 39.64 17.12 22.17
C ALA A 452 40.71 16.70 21.14
N ALA A 453 40.66 15.43 20.69
CA ALA A 453 41.57 14.89 19.68
C ALA A 453 41.18 15.32 18.23
N HIS A 454 39.94 15.70 18.00
CA HIS A 454 39.43 16.15 16.71
C HIS A 454 38.65 17.46 16.86
N PRO A 455 39.32 18.59 17.16
CA PRO A 455 38.67 19.89 17.24
C PRO A 455 38.08 20.19 15.87
N ALA A 456 36.77 20.48 15.79
CA ALA A 456 36.05 20.85 14.59
C ALA A 456 36.87 21.91 13.82
N GLN A 457 37.26 21.59 12.58
CA GLN A 457 37.92 22.55 11.70
C GLN A 457 36.98 23.76 11.54
N GLY A 458 37.47 24.91 11.98
CA GLY A 458 36.73 26.14 12.19
C GLY A 458 35.97 26.60 10.96
N GLN A 459 34.82 27.15 11.18
CA GLN A 459 34.09 27.97 10.22
C GLN A 459 35.06 29.03 9.64
N PRO A 460 35.02 29.29 8.30
CA PRO A 460 35.80 30.35 7.70
C PRO A 460 35.35 31.69 8.27
N LYS A 461 36.30 32.45 8.86
CA LYS A 461 36.08 33.83 9.25
C LYS A 461 35.58 34.63 8.05
N GLU A 462 34.38 35.18 8.19
CA GLU A 462 33.91 36.26 7.30
C GLU A 462 34.97 37.35 7.28
N LYS A 463 35.53 37.59 6.13
CA LYS A 463 36.36 38.78 5.86
C LYS A 463 35.43 39.98 5.88
N GLU A 464 35.57 40.84 6.88
CA GLU A 464 35.19 42.23 6.81
C GLU A 464 35.94 42.88 5.63
N GLU A 465 35.23 43.14 4.51
CA GLU A 465 35.65 44.16 3.52
C GLU A 465 35.15 45.52 4.02
N LYS A 466 36.09 46.27 4.59
CA LYS A 466 36.02 47.73 4.62
C LYS A 466 36.40 48.25 3.23
N ARG A 467 35.49 48.86 2.53
CA ARG A 467 35.50 50.17 1.88
C ARG A 467 34.41 50.24 0.79
#